data_86f64f45341ff3f193fa9462ac51e608
#
_entry.id   86f64f45341ff3f193fa9462ac51e608
#
_cell.length_a   1.000
_cell.length_b   1.000
_cell.length_c   1.000
_cell.angle_alpha   90.00
_cell.angle_beta   90.00
_cell.angle_gamma   90.00
#
_symmetry.space_group_name_H-M   'P 1'
#
loop_
_entity.id
_entity.type
_entity.pdbx_description
1 polymer ?
#
loop_
_entity_poly.entity_id
_entity_poly.type
_entity_poly.pdbx_seq_one_letter_code
_entity_poly.pdbx_strand_id
1 'polypeptide(L)'
;MRSLSLIGSGDPHLMIEQVWLLAEKLRQTGVKRIVGDITVDRSAFGEKPVDQGAFDGATDRSYNVAADAALVNLKAVSITLEPEENGKWARVTSLPVLDGFSVPKRIALSKGACGDWKSKVKASYTDKGVTFKGALPASCGIKALHVSRWQADDYLTRLLKPILRTVGIAWTGVVREGRISVQNGVELAEIESQPLPQIVSWINKYSNNTMARHVFLTLSQTDAVGVAKPATLLRSRAVIDRWLVKVAGAVPAGTFIDNGSGLSRETKISAETMGRVLNYGFNSYVMPEFMASLPSAGFDGTMKKRGLATGSAHVKTGLIRDVRSIAGYVTDVNARRWSVVVMMNGKRLDGDRLFSQAVLQWCAQGGAQALWNKQRNGGTAR
;
A
#
# COMPACT_ATOMS: atom_id res chain seq x y z
N MET A 1 20.79 2.80 29.28
CA MET A 1 19.98 1.58 29.07
C MET A 1 20.86 0.53 28.44
N ARG A 2 20.83 -0.72 28.95
CA ARG A 2 21.71 -1.81 28.45
C ARG A 2 21.06 -2.66 27.36
N SER A 3 19.75 -2.75 27.35
CA SER A 3 18.99 -3.45 26.30
C SER A 3 17.70 -2.68 25.99
N LEU A 4 17.34 -2.62 24.73
CA LEU A 4 16.07 -2.08 24.25
C LEU A 4 15.48 -3.08 23.27
N SER A 5 14.17 -3.27 23.37
CA SER A 5 13.44 -4.13 22.45
C SER A 5 12.29 -3.37 21.83
N LEU A 6 12.04 -3.63 20.54
CA LEU A 6 10.91 -3.14 19.78
C LEU A 6 10.01 -4.32 19.44
N ILE A 7 8.76 -4.28 19.88
CA ILE A 7 7.77 -5.32 19.58
C ILE A 7 6.86 -4.80 18.48
N GLY A 8 6.88 -5.46 17.33
CA GLY A 8 6.01 -5.15 16.20
C GLY A 8 4.70 -5.94 16.28
N SER A 9 3.57 -5.23 16.26
CA SER A 9 2.22 -5.81 16.26
C SER A 9 1.61 -5.98 14.87
N GLY A 10 2.31 -5.52 13.81
CA GLY A 10 1.82 -5.58 12.43
C GLY A 10 1.08 -4.33 11.98
N ASP A 11 1.36 -3.15 12.58
CA ASP A 11 0.82 -1.88 12.10
C ASP A 11 1.15 -1.69 10.61
N PRO A 12 0.15 -1.57 9.73
CA PRO A 12 0.37 -1.38 8.28
C PRO A 12 0.88 0.02 7.92
N HIS A 13 0.86 0.98 8.85
CA HIS A 13 1.18 2.38 8.58
C HIS A 13 2.09 3.00 9.65
N LEU A 14 3.02 2.25 10.20
CA LEU A 14 4.07 2.78 11.08
C LEU A 14 5.05 3.61 10.23
N MET A 15 4.77 4.89 10.06
CA MET A 15 5.58 5.80 9.25
C MET A 15 6.63 6.51 10.11
N ILE A 16 7.50 7.26 9.47
CA ILE A 16 8.63 7.98 10.12
C ILE A 16 8.16 8.89 11.26
N GLU A 17 7.00 9.51 11.13
CA GLU A 17 6.43 10.42 12.14
C GLU A 17 6.10 9.69 13.45
N GLN A 18 5.52 8.49 13.35
CA GLN A 18 5.21 7.67 14.51
C GLN A 18 6.49 7.13 15.15
N VAL A 19 7.50 6.78 14.35
CA VAL A 19 8.81 6.33 14.87
C VAL A 19 9.53 7.47 15.60
N TRP A 20 9.46 8.69 15.06
CA TRP A 20 9.97 9.87 15.74
C TRP A 20 9.26 10.12 17.07
N LEU A 21 7.93 10.03 17.09
CA LEU A 21 7.12 10.18 18.30
C LEU A 21 7.45 9.09 19.33
N LEU A 22 7.63 7.84 18.89
CA LEU A 22 8.05 6.74 19.76
C LEU A 22 9.42 7.01 20.38
N ALA A 23 10.38 7.51 19.59
CA ALA A 23 11.70 7.89 20.08
C ALA A 23 11.64 9.05 21.06
N GLU A 24 10.76 10.03 20.84
CA GLU A 24 10.54 11.15 21.76
C GLU A 24 9.90 10.68 23.09
N LYS A 25 8.88 9.83 23.03
CA LYS A 25 8.31 9.19 24.24
C LYS A 25 9.40 8.44 25.02
N LEU A 26 10.25 7.68 24.35
CA LEU A 26 11.38 7.00 24.97
C LEU A 26 12.35 7.98 25.65
N ARG A 27 12.66 9.11 25.01
CA ARG A 27 13.51 10.16 25.61
C ARG A 27 12.89 10.72 26.88
N GLN A 28 11.57 10.91 26.91
CA GLN A 28 10.85 11.44 28.09
C GLN A 28 10.90 10.51 29.30
N THR A 29 11.16 9.21 29.12
CA THR A 29 11.43 8.28 30.24
C THR A 29 12.83 8.47 30.84
N GLY A 30 13.63 9.43 30.37
CA GLY A 30 14.97 9.72 30.84
C GLY A 30 16.08 8.95 30.13
N VAL A 31 15.79 8.19 29.09
CA VAL A 31 16.79 7.46 28.30
C VAL A 31 17.61 8.46 27.46
N LYS A 32 18.92 8.55 27.77
CA LYS A 32 19.89 9.41 27.05
C LYS A 32 20.84 8.59 26.16
N ARG A 33 21.00 7.30 26.45
CA ARG A 33 21.91 6.41 25.71
C ARG A 33 21.39 4.99 25.72
N ILE A 34 21.45 4.34 24.57
CA ILE A 34 21.24 2.89 24.41
C ILE A 34 22.61 2.27 24.17
N VAL A 35 22.95 1.24 24.95
CA VAL A 35 24.22 0.49 24.85
C VAL A 35 23.91 -0.88 24.23
N GLY A 36 24.60 -1.22 23.16
CA GLY A 36 24.38 -2.46 22.43
C GLY A 36 23.29 -2.36 21.34
N ASP A 37 22.82 -3.51 20.94
CA ASP A 37 21.87 -3.66 19.82
C ASP A 37 20.42 -3.45 20.30
N ILE A 38 19.54 -3.08 19.38
CA ILE A 38 18.10 -3.06 19.58
C ILE A 38 17.54 -4.38 19.03
N THR A 39 16.86 -5.15 19.90
CA THR A 39 16.16 -6.38 19.48
C THR A 39 14.80 -6.05 18.93
N VAL A 40 14.45 -6.61 17.76
CA VAL A 40 13.12 -6.45 17.14
C VAL A 40 12.39 -7.77 17.13
N ASP A 41 11.21 -7.81 17.75
CA ASP A 41 10.31 -8.95 17.74
C ASP A 41 9.26 -8.76 16.63
N ARG A 42 9.23 -9.70 15.69
CA ARG A 42 8.28 -9.76 14.57
C ARG A 42 7.31 -10.92 14.68
N SER A 43 7.27 -11.58 15.83
CA SER A 43 6.52 -12.83 16.01
C SER A 43 5.00 -12.70 15.91
N ALA A 44 4.46 -11.48 15.86
CA ALA A 44 3.04 -11.25 15.55
C ALA A 44 2.65 -11.79 14.16
N PHE A 45 3.59 -11.87 13.20
CA PHE A 45 3.43 -12.58 11.93
C PHE A 45 4.27 -13.87 11.96
N GLY A 46 3.61 -15.00 11.79
CA GLY A 46 4.26 -16.32 11.78
C GLY A 46 4.88 -16.71 10.45
N GLU A 47 4.74 -15.85 9.44
CA GLU A 47 5.29 -16.07 8.10
C GLU A 47 6.71 -15.45 8.00
N LYS A 48 7.60 -16.17 7.31
CA LYS A 48 8.84 -15.53 6.85
C LYS A 48 8.53 -14.54 5.76
N PRO A 49 9.21 -13.37 5.72
CA PRO A 49 9.03 -12.41 4.63
C PRO A 49 9.29 -13.08 3.27
N VAL A 50 8.37 -12.89 2.33
CA VAL A 50 8.51 -13.38 0.96
C VAL A 50 9.59 -12.57 0.25
N ASP A 51 10.38 -13.21 -0.62
CA ASP A 51 11.34 -12.52 -1.48
C ASP A 51 10.64 -11.43 -2.31
N GLN A 52 11.17 -10.19 -2.24
CA GLN A 52 10.64 -9.05 -2.98
C GLN A 52 10.68 -9.24 -4.50
N GLY A 53 11.59 -10.08 -5.00
CA GLY A 53 11.69 -10.42 -6.42
C GLY A 53 10.67 -11.47 -6.90
N ALA A 54 10.02 -12.19 -6.00
CA ALA A 54 9.22 -13.37 -6.33
C ALA A 54 8.08 -13.10 -7.34
N PHE A 55 7.50 -11.90 -7.38
CA PHE A 55 6.38 -11.59 -8.26
C PHE A 55 6.80 -11.23 -9.69
N ASP A 56 7.81 -10.36 -9.86
CA ASP A 56 8.18 -9.78 -11.15
C ASP A 56 9.69 -9.56 -11.34
N GLY A 57 10.52 -10.08 -10.43
CA GLY A 57 11.98 -9.92 -10.44
C GLY A 57 12.49 -8.55 -9.96
N ALA A 58 11.61 -7.61 -9.61
CA ALA A 58 11.97 -6.25 -9.23
C ALA A 58 12.18 -6.12 -7.71
N THR A 59 13.36 -6.45 -7.24
CA THR A 59 13.71 -6.53 -5.81
C THR A 59 13.80 -5.18 -5.09
N ASP A 60 13.93 -4.08 -5.81
CA ASP A 60 14.08 -2.73 -5.27
C ASP A 60 12.78 -1.90 -5.27
N ARG A 61 11.68 -2.50 -5.73
CA ARG A 61 10.40 -1.80 -5.85
C ARG A 61 9.62 -1.83 -4.55
N SER A 62 9.16 -0.66 -4.11
CA SER A 62 8.39 -0.51 -2.87
C SER A 62 7.06 -1.28 -2.86
N TYR A 63 6.44 -1.53 -4.02
CA TYR A 63 5.19 -2.30 -4.09
C TYR A 63 5.38 -3.80 -3.86
N ASN A 64 6.63 -4.30 -3.91
CA ASN A 64 6.98 -5.69 -3.65
C ASN A 64 7.40 -5.95 -2.20
N VAL A 65 7.47 -4.92 -1.36
CA VAL A 65 7.84 -5.08 0.05
C VAL A 65 6.89 -6.07 0.72
N ALA A 66 7.47 -7.09 1.35
CA ALA A 66 6.72 -8.08 2.11
C ALA A 66 6.10 -7.46 3.36
N ALA A 67 5.01 -8.05 3.86
CA ALA A 67 4.50 -7.73 5.18
C ALA A 67 5.51 -8.17 6.26
N ASP A 68 5.67 -7.34 7.28
CA ASP A 68 6.59 -7.55 8.40
C ASP A 68 5.95 -6.91 9.65
N ALA A 69 5.86 -7.64 10.75
CA ALA A 69 5.16 -7.16 11.94
C ALA A 69 5.76 -5.87 12.53
N ALA A 70 7.03 -5.59 12.26
CA ALA A 70 7.74 -4.37 12.65
C ALA A 70 8.15 -3.53 11.42
N LEU A 71 7.34 -3.52 10.36
CA LEU A 71 7.63 -2.75 9.15
C LEU A 71 7.54 -1.25 9.43
N VAL A 72 8.61 -0.54 9.18
CA VAL A 72 8.66 0.91 9.31
C VAL A 72 8.75 1.57 7.93
N ASN A 73 7.96 2.63 7.74
CA ASN A 73 7.98 3.49 6.55
C ASN A 73 7.96 2.70 5.22
N LEU A 74 7.21 1.58 5.21
CA LEU A 74 7.13 0.65 4.07
C LEU A 74 8.52 0.20 3.57
N LYS A 75 9.54 0.25 4.40
CA LYS A 75 10.95 -0.01 4.07
C LYS A 75 11.42 0.76 2.83
N ALA A 76 10.93 1.98 2.63
CA ALA A 76 11.15 2.77 1.43
C ALA A 76 11.86 4.10 1.72
N VAL A 77 12.64 4.54 0.73
CA VAL A 77 13.19 5.91 0.66
C VAL A 77 12.64 6.57 -0.59
N SER A 78 12.10 7.76 -0.43
CA SER A 78 11.70 8.63 -1.53
C SER A 78 12.85 9.57 -1.86
N ILE A 79 13.35 9.50 -3.09
CA ILE A 79 14.38 10.42 -3.60
C ILE A 79 13.69 11.39 -4.54
N THR A 80 13.62 12.66 -4.13
CA THR A 80 12.93 13.71 -4.87
C THR A 80 13.92 14.51 -5.71
N LEU A 81 13.57 14.75 -6.97
CA LEU A 81 14.26 15.60 -7.93
C LEU A 81 13.39 16.82 -8.17
N GLU A 82 13.81 18.00 -7.69
CA GLU A 82 13.04 19.22 -7.73
C GLU A 82 13.78 20.29 -8.55
N PRO A 83 13.25 20.71 -9.71
CA PRO A 83 13.86 21.78 -10.50
C PRO A 83 14.05 23.06 -9.69
N GLU A 84 15.26 23.63 -9.73
CA GLU A 84 15.56 24.96 -9.14
C GLU A 84 15.19 26.06 -10.14
N GLU A 85 14.87 27.25 -9.63
CA GLU A 85 14.47 28.43 -10.42
C GLU A 85 15.52 28.87 -11.44
N ASN A 86 16.81 28.56 -11.16
CA ASN A 86 17.91 28.91 -12.06
C ASN A 86 17.90 28.15 -13.40
N GLY A 87 17.02 27.17 -13.57
CA GLY A 87 16.84 26.38 -14.78
C GLY A 87 18.02 25.47 -15.17
N LYS A 88 19.09 25.39 -14.35
CA LYS A 88 20.31 24.61 -14.62
C LYS A 88 20.33 23.29 -13.87
N TRP A 89 19.80 23.28 -12.65
CA TRP A 89 19.92 22.17 -11.71
C TRP A 89 18.55 21.75 -11.15
N ALA A 90 18.42 20.47 -10.82
CA ALA A 90 17.38 19.98 -9.92
C ALA A 90 18.03 19.59 -8.58
N ARG A 91 17.49 20.09 -7.48
CA ARG A 91 17.84 19.70 -6.12
C ARG A 91 17.43 18.25 -5.91
N VAL A 92 18.29 17.49 -5.24
CA VAL A 92 18.01 16.08 -4.88
C VAL A 92 17.91 15.99 -3.36
N THR A 93 16.81 15.43 -2.89
CA THR A 93 16.60 15.15 -1.46
C THR A 93 16.14 13.72 -1.26
N SER A 94 16.36 13.17 -0.08
CA SER A 94 15.83 11.84 0.31
C SER A 94 15.05 11.92 1.61
N LEU A 95 13.94 11.22 1.67
CA LEU A 95 13.12 11.06 2.86
C LEU A 95 12.68 9.60 3.00
N PRO A 96 12.89 8.94 4.15
CA PRO A 96 13.70 9.40 5.28
C PRO A 96 15.19 9.52 4.96
N VAL A 97 15.92 10.23 5.82
CA VAL A 97 17.39 10.19 5.81
C VAL A 97 17.83 8.88 6.47
N LEU A 98 18.66 8.12 5.78
CA LEU A 98 19.24 6.89 6.32
C LEU A 98 20.73 7.09 6.63
N ASP A 99 21.16 6.63 7.80
CA ASP A 99 22.58 6.65 8.19
C ASP A 99 23.42 5.85 7.17
N GLY A 100 24.53 6.45 6.71
CA GLY A 100 25.42 5.83 5.73
C GLY A 100 24.87 5.73 4.30
N PHE A 101 23.72 6.37 3.98
CA PHE A 101 23.21 6.45 2.61
C PHE A 101 23.16 7.90 2.13
N SER A 102 23.89 8.23 1.09
CA SER A 102 24.01 9.57 0.54
C SER A 102 23.31 9.74 -0.80
N VAL A 103 22.80 10.94 -1.04
CA VAL A 103 22.28 11.38 -2.33
C VAL A 103 23.10 12.57 -2.83
N PRO A 104 23.31 12.76 -4.13
CA PRO A 104 23.98 13.96 -4.65
C PRO A 104 23.11 15.18 -4.34
N LYS A 105 23.71 16.34 -4.11
CA LYS A 105 22.96 17.56 -3.82
C LYS A 105 22.11 18.03 -5.01
N ARG A 106 22.58 17.79 -6.24
CA ARG A 106 21.97 18.28 -7.48
C ARG A 106 22.21 17.34 -8.64
N ILE A 107 21.32 17.38 -9.63
CA ILE A 107 21.50 16.81 -10.97
C ILE A 107 21.24 17.88 -12.02
N ALA A 108 21.78 17.73 -13.22
CA ALA A 108 21.57 18.67 -14.30
C ALA A 108 20.11 18.66 -14.80
N LEU A 109 19.61 19.83 -15.21
CA LEU A 109 18.39 19.96 -15.98
C LEU A 109 18.70 19.96 -17.48
N SER A 110 17.75 19.50 -18.28
CA SER A 110 17.77 19.55 -19.74
C SER A 110 16.52 20.25 -20.29
N LYS A 111 16.60 20.74 -21.52
CA LYS A 111 15.45 21.23 -22.29
C LYS A 111 14.66 20.05 -22.89
N GLY A 112 13.42 20.31 -23.34
CA GLY A 112 12.59 19.37 -24.07
C GLY A 112 11.46 18.76 -23.24
N ALA A 113 10.63 17.93 -23.90
CA ALA A 113 9.46 17.30 -23.29
C ALA A 113 9.84 16.28 -22.21
N CYS A 114 9.03 16.18 -21.14
CA CYS A 114 9.26 15.24 -20.05
C CYS A 114 9.29 13.77 -20.56
N GLY A 115 8.23 13.32 -21.21
CA GLY A 115 8.10 11.98 -21.75
C GLY A 115 8.47 10.90 -20.72
N ASP A 116 9.21 9.88 -21.15
CA ASP A 116 9.82 8.88 -20.26
C ASP A 116 11.08 9.46 -19.62
N TRP A 117 10.89 10.25 -18.57
CA TRP A 117 12.00 10.88 -17.84
C TRP A 117 12.95 9.87 -17.17
N LYS A 118 12.45 8.66 -16.82
CA LYS A 118 13.28 7.64 -16.17
C LYS A 118 14.35 7.08 -17.08
N SER A 119 14.10 7.06 -18.39
CA SER A 119 15.13 6.69 -19.37
C SER A 119 16.21 7.78 -19.52
N LYS A 120 15.85 9.04 -19.24
CA LYS A 120 16.73 10.21 -19.34
C LYS A 120 17.55 10.44 -18.06
N VAL A 121 17.08 9.96 -16.91
CA VAL A 121 17.77 10.04 -15.62
C VAL A 121 17.94 8.63 -15.07
N LYS A 122 19.12 8.05 -15.32
CA LYS A 122 19.45 6.69 -14.85
C LYS A 122 20.04 6.76 -13.45
N ALA A 123 19.33 6.20 -12.47
CA ALA A 123 19.79 6.04 -11.11
C ALA A 123 20.60 4.73 -10.97
N SER A 124 21.74 4.81 -10.33
CA SER A 124 22.57 3.65 -9.95
C SER A 124 22.76 3.64 -8.45
N TYR A 125 22.42 2.53 -7.81
CA TYR A 125 22.39 2.40 -6.37
C TYR A 125 23.53 1.54 -5.86
N THR A 126 24.13 1.96 -4.75
CA THR A 126 25.06 1.18 -3.93
C THR A 126 24.51 1.13 -2.49
N ASP A 127 25.18 0.41 -1.60
CA ASP A 127 24.82 0.41 -0.17
C ASP A 127 25.10 1.74 0.52
N LYS A 128 25.94 2.58 -0.08
CA LYS A 128 26.37 3.89 0.45
C LYS A 128 25.62 5.07 -0.16
N GLY A 129 24.84 4.86 -1.21
CA GLY A 129 24.13 5.99 -1.84
C GLY A 129 23.63 5.71 -3.25
N VAL A 130 23.18 6.78 -3.90
CA VAL A 130 22.73 6.79 -5.28
C VAL A 130 23.55 7.79 -6.11
N THR A 131 23.81 7.44 -7.36
CA THR A 131 24.35 8.34 -8.37
C THR A 131 23.39 8.43 -9.55
N PHE A 132 23.42 9.55 -10.27
CA PHE A 132 22.58 9.76 -11.45
C PHE A 132 23.46 10.01 -12.68
N LYS A 133 23.06 9.41 -13.80
CA LYS A 133 23.58 9.74 -15.14
C LYS A 133 22.46 10.35 -15.97
N GLY A 134 22.81 11.40 -16.76
CA GLY A 134 21.84 12.14 -17.58
C GLY A 134 21.32 13.39 -16.91
N ALA A 135 20.20 13.91 -17.43
CA ALA A 135 19.60 15.16 -16.98
C ALA A 135 18.08 15.06 -16.95
N LEU A 136 17.46 15.71 -15.95
CA LEU A 136 16.00 15.78 -15.85
C LEU A 136 15.46 16.88 -16.77
N PRO A 137 14.52 16.60 -17.70
CA PRO A 137 13.86 17.67 -18.43
C PRO A 137 13.13 18.62 -17.47
N ALA A 138 13.40 19.93 -17.58
CA ALA A 138 12.79 20.93 -16.68
C ALA A 138 11.26 20.91 -16.75
N SER A 139 10.69 20.59 -17.91
CA SER A 139 9.24 20.43 -18.11
C SER A 139 8.61 19.29 -17.31
N CYS A 140 9.41 18.40 -16.71
CA CYS A 140 8.90 17.34 -15.85
C CYS A 140 8.32 17.86 -14.52
N GLY A 141 8.76 19.02 -14.04
CA GLY A 141 8.50 19.45 -12.68
C GLY A 141 9.12 18.49 -11.66
N ILE A 142 8.56 18.44 -10.46
CA ILE A 142 9.03 17.58 -9.37
C ILE A 142 8.80 16.10 -9.73
N LYS A 143 9.83 15.29 -9.55
CA LYS A 143 9.79 13.82 -9.73
C LYS A 143 10.33 13.11 -8.50
N ALA A 144 9.80 11.91 -8.23
CA ALA A 144 10.27 11.07 -7.16
C ALA A 144 10.57 9.64 -7.63
N LEU A 145 11.60 9.06 -7.03
CA LEU A 145 11.95 7.65 -7.11
C LEU A 145 11.73 7.04 -5.73
N HIS A 146 11.00 5.93 -5.66
CA HIS A 146 10.77 5.19 -4.43
C HIS A 146 11.57 3.90 -4.47
N VAL A 147 12.44 3.70 -3.49
CA VAL A 147 13.43 2.60 -3.46
C VAL A 147 13.31 1.85 -2.15
N SER A 148 13.29 0.52 -2.23
CA SER A 148 13.23 -0.38 -1.09
C SER A 148 14.17 -1.57 -1.30
N ARG A 149 15.48 -1.36 -1.09
CA ARG A 149 16.54 -2.35 -1.40
C ARG A 149 17.20 -2.99 -0.19
N TRP A 150 16.96 -2.45 0.99
CA TRP A 150 17.62 -2.93 2.21
C TRP A 150 16.91 -4.15 2.80
N GLN A 151 17.63 -4.98 3.53
CA GLN A 151 17.04 -5.94 4.45
C GLN A 151 16.36 -5.19 5.61
N ALA A 152 15.38 -5.82 6.26
CA ALA A 152 14.54 -5.14 7.25
C ALA A 152 15.36 -4.56 8.43
N ASP A 153 16.29 -5.34 8.97
CA ASP A 153 17.12 -4.92 10.11
C ASP A 153 18.14 -3.84 9.73
N ASP A 154 18.75 -3.93 8.53
CA ASP A 154 19.65 -2.89 8.03
C ASP A 154 18.91 -1.58 7.78
N TYR A 155 17.72 -1.64 7.16
CA TYR A 155 16.89 -0.46 6.96
C TYR A 155 16.53 0.21 8.29
N LEU A 156 16.05 -0.58 9.26
CA LEU A 156 15.65 -0.05 10.55
C LEU A 156 16.84 0.50 11.34
N THR A 157 18.00 -0.14 11.27
CA THR A 157 19.25 0.36 11.86
C THR A 157 19.59 1.75 11.30
N ARG A 158 19.61 1.88 9.96
CA ARG A 158 19.94 3.13 9.27
C ARG A 158 18.91 4.24 9.54
N LEU A 159 17.63 3.87 9.71
CA LEU A 159 16.54 4.80 9.99
C LEU A 159 16.58 5.31 11.44
N LEU A 160 16.77 4.41 12.41
CA LEU A 160 16.73 4.76 13.84
C LEU A 160 17.90 5.64 14.25
N LYS A 161 19.10 5.47 13.70
CA LYS A 161 20.27 6.28 14.09
C LYS A 161 20.04 7.79 13.97
N PRO A 162 19.63 8.35 12.83
CA PRO A 162 19.36 9.79 12.74
C PRO A 162 18.15 10.20 13.57
N ILE A 163 17.09 9.40 13.69
CA ILE A 163 15.91 9.72 14.50
C ILE A 163 16.29 9.82 15.98
N LEU A 164 16.96 8.82 16.55
CA LEU A 164 17.40 8.83 17.93
C LEU A 164 18.34 10.00 18.22
N ARG A 165 19.26 10.31 17.30
CA ARG A 165 20.15 11.46 17.43
C ARG A 165 19.36 12.77 17.47
N THR A 166 18.31 12.92 16.65
CA THR A 166 17.46 14.11 16.60
C THR A 166 16.74 14.37 17.92
N VAL A 167 16.31 13.33 18.61
CA VAL A 167 15.68 13.43 19.94
C VAL A 167 16.69 13.41 21.10
N GLY A 168 18.00 13.40 20.82
CA GLY A 168 19.05 13.46 21.85
C GLY A 168 19.39 12.12 22.52
N ILE A 169 19.07 10.99 21.90
CA ILE A 169 19.45 9.67 22.37
C ILE A 169 20.68 9.17 21.59
N ALA A 170 21.77 8.89 22.28
CA ALA A 170 22.98 8.34 21.68
C ALA A 170 22.82 6.82 21.47
N TRP A 171 23.09 6.33 20.24
CA TRP A 171 23.08 4.92 19.89
C TRP A 171 24.03 4.62 18.73
N THR A 172 24.82 3.56 18.87
CA THR A 172 25.81 3.13 17.87
C THR A 172 25.67 1.65 17.48
N GLY A 173 24.73 0.93 18.08
CA GLY A 173 24.44 -0.47 17.78
C GLY A 173 23.78 -0.71 16.43
N VAL A 174 23.27 -1.93 16.27
CA VAL A 174 22.47 -2.33 15.11
C VAL A 174 21.12 -2.92 15.59
N VAL A 175 20.17 -3.05 14.69
CA VAL A 175 18.95 -3.81 14.93
C VAL A 175 19.20 -5.28 14.64
N ARG A 176 18.67 -6.15 15.50
CA ARG A 176 18.69 -7.61 15.29
C ARG A 176 17.31 -8.19 15.58
N GLU A 177 16.89 -9.12 14.75
CA GLU A 177 15.68 -9.89 15.01
C GLU A 177 15.88 -10.80 16.24
N GLY A 178 14.85 -10.90 17.07
CA GLY A 178 14.82 -11.80 18.24
C GLY A 178 13.44 -11.87 18.86
N ARG A 179 13.14 -12.95 19.55
CA ARG A 179 11.91 -13.08 20.33
C ARG A 179 12.09 -12.46 21.71
N ILE A 180 11.07 -11.75 22.16
CA ILE A 180 11.08 -11.05 23.44
C ILE A 180 10.13 -11.75 24.41
N SER A 181 10.64 -12.11 25.59
CA SER A 181 9.78 -12.52 26.70
C SER A 181 9.36 -11.28 27.49
N VAL A 182 8.07 -10.96 27.42
CA VAL A 182 7.49 -9.77 28.11
C VAL A 182 7.49 -9.93 29.65
N GLN A 183 7.72 -11.15 30.16
CA GLN A 183 7.64 -11.45 31.62
C GLN A 183 8.62 -10.66 32.47
N ASN A 184 9.74 -10.18 31.91
CA ASN A 184 10.80 -9.47 32.64
C ASN A 184 11.08 -8.07 32.05
N GLY A 185 10.22 -7.56 31.17
CA GLY A 185 10.36 -6.26 30.52
C GLY A 185 9.47 -5.20 31.18
N VAL A 186 9.95 -3.94 31.12
CA VAL A 186 9.12 -2.77 31.41
C VAL A 186 8.82 -2.07 30.11
N GLU A 187 7.55 -1.86 29.83
CA GLU A 187 7.13 -1.05 28.69
C GLU A 187 7.50 0.41 28.94
N LEU A 188 8.21 1.01 28.01
CA LEU A 188 8.70 2.38 28.10
C LEU A 188 7.89 3.35 27.24
N ALA A 189 7.41 2.89 26.10
CA ALA A 189 6.63 3.70 25.18
C ALA A 189 5.85 2.81 24.21
N GLU A 190 4.68 3.27 23.83
CA GLU A 190 3.81 2.63 22.86
C GLU A 190 3.28 3.65 21.85
N ILE A 191 3.04 3.18 20.61
CA ILE A 191 2.34 3.90 19.56
C ILE A 191 1.21 3.02 19.04
N GLU A 192 0.00 3.55 19.05
CA GLU A 192 -1.15 2.90 18.46
C GLU A 192 -1.20 3.12 16.95
N SER A 193 -1.71 2.11 16.23
CA SER A 193 -2.00 2.20 14.80
C SER A 193 -3.11 3.21 14.52
N GLN A 194 -3.14 3.73 13.31
CA GLN A 194 -4.27 4.55 12.85
C GLN A 194 -5.55 3.71 12.79
N PRO A 195 -6.75 4.34 12.94
CA PRO A 195 -8.02 3.65 12.82
C PRO A 195 -8.15 2.90 11.48
N LEU A 196 -8.75 1.71 11.50
CA LEU A 196 -8.88 0.84 10.33
C LEU A 196 -9.50 1.55 9.10
N PRO A 197 -10.54 2.40 9.21
CA PRO A 197 -11.08 3.13 8.05
C PRO A 197 -10.04 4.01 7.35
N GLN A 198 -9.17 4.65 8.12
CA GLN A 198 -8.08 5.46 7.57
C GLN A 198 -7.04 4.59 6.84
N ILE A 199 -6.66 3.46 7.43
CA ILE A 199 -5.77 2.46 6.81
C ILE A 199 -6.35 1.97 5.48
N VAL A 200 -7.63 1.58 5.47
CA VAL A 200 -8.34 1.10 4.27
C VAL A 200 -8.41 2.20 3.20
N SER A 201 -8.61 3.45 3.61
CA SER A 201 -8.58 4.59 2.69
C SER A 201 -7.23 4.72 1.99
N TRP A 202 -6.12 4.68 2.71
CA TRP A 202 -4.78 4.73 2.11
C TRP A 202 -4.50 3.53 1.20
N ILE A 203 -4.90 2.32 1.62
CA ILE A 203 -4.78 1.11 0.79
C ILE A 203 -5.50 1.32 -0.55
N ASN A 204 -6.75 1.75 -0.52
CA ASN A 204 -7.58 1.85 -1.71
C ASN A 204 -7.18 3.04 -2.60
N LYS A 205 -6.98 4.24 -2.02
CA LYS A 205 -6.60 5.46 -2.76
C LYS A 205 -5.27 5.32 -3.47
N TYR A 206 -4.26 4.76 -2.80
CA TYR A 206 -2.90 4.65 -3.33
C TYR A 206 -2.55 3.25 -3.85
N SER A 207 -3.48 2.31 -3.74
CA SER A 207 -3.26 0.91 -4.16
C SER A 207 -2.03 0.28 -3.49
N ASN A 208 -1.93 0.44 -2.16
CA ASN A 208 -0.77 0.01 -1.39
C ASN A 208 -0.83 -1.49 -1.08
N ASN A 209 -0.02 -2.27 -1.80
CA ASN A 209 0.01 -3.73 -1.67
C ASN A 209 0.50 -4.19 -0.30
N THR A 210 1.53 -3.54 0.23
CA THR A 210 2.15 -3.91 1.50
C THR A 210 1.18 -3.73 2.65
N MET A 211 0.51 -2.57 2.72
CA MET A 211 -0.52 -2.33 3.74
C MET A 211 -1.70 -3.31 3.61
N ALA A 212 -2.12 -3.64 2.37
CA ALA A 212 -3.18 -4.62 2.15
C ALA A 212 -2.81 -6.01 2.67
N ARG A 213 -1.55 -6.45 2.47
CA ARG A 213 -1.03 -7.70 3.02
C ARG A 213 -0.99 -7.70 4.55
N HIS A 214 -0.64 -6.57 5.18
CA HIS A 214 -0.69 -6.44 6.64
C HIS A 214 -2.10 -6.63 7.17
N VAL A 215 -3.07 -5.87 6.64
CA VAL A 215 -4.48 -5.99 7.03
C VAL A 215 -5.00 -7.41 6.79
N PHE A 216 -4.61 -8.06 5.69
CA PHE A 216 -4.97 -9.45 5.43
C PHE A 216 -4.42 -10.41 6.48
N LEU A 217 -3.15 -10.27 6.88
CA LEU A 217 -2.55 -11.08 7.94
C LEU A 217 -3.21 -10.82 9.30
N THR A 218 -3.53 -9.57 9.62
CA THR A 218 -4.20 -9.19 10.87
C THR A 218 -5.52 -9.96 11.10
N LEU A 219 -6.21 -10.40 10.05
CA LEU A 219 -7.43 -11.22 10.16
C LEU A 219 -7.22 -12.51 10.95
N SER A 220 -6.01 -12.99 11.10
CA SER A 220 -5.69 -14.24 11.78
C SER A 220 -4.79 -14.07 13.00
N GLN A 221 -4.59 -12.86 13.50
CA GLN A 221 -3.81 -12.60 14.73
C GLN A 221 -4.50 -13.09 16.01
N THR A 222 -5.79 -13.31 15.93
CA THR A 222 -6.55 -13.95 17.02
C THR A 222 -7.26 -15.20 16.49
N ASP A 223 -7.53 -16.14 17.36
CA ASP A 223 -8.42 -17.25 17.04
C ASP A 223 -9.91 -16.89 17.23
N ALA A 224 -10.80 -17.86 17.03
CA ALA A 224 -12.25 -17.66 17.13
C ALA A 224 -12.72 -17.27 18.56
N VAL A 225 -11.92 -17.52 19.58
CA VAL A 225 -12.20 -17.16 20.98
C VAL A 225 -11.36 -15.97 21.47
N GLY A 226 -10.69 -15.25 20.57
CA GLY A 226 -9.96 -14.02 20.88
C GLY A 226 -8.54 -14.22 21.41
N VAL A 227 -8.00 -15.45 21.41
CA VAL A 227 -6.63 -15.71 21.86
C VAL A 227 -5.64 -15.27 20.78
N ALA A 228 -4.66 -14.46 21.15
CA ALA A 228 -3.61 -13.98 20.27
C ALA A 228 -2.75 -15.13 19.72
N LYS A 229 -2.53 -15.13 18.42
CA LYS A 229 -1.69 -16.11 17.70
C LYS A 229 -0.90 -15.42 16.58
N PRO A 230 0.34 -15.88 16.28
CA PRO A 230 1.07 -15.35 15.14
C PRO A 230 0.24 -15.49 13.87
N ALA A 231 0.03 -14.40 13.14
CA ALA A 231 -0.77 -14.40 11.90
C ALA A 231 -0.11 -15.24 10.80
N THR A 232 -0.93 -15.96 10.02
CA THR A 232 -0.43 -16.71 8.86
C THR A 232 -1.34 -16.55 7.64
N LEU A 233 -0.76 -16.64 6.44
CA LEU A 233 -1.54 -16.57 5.18
C LEU A 233 -2.61 -17.67 5.14
N LEU A 234 -2.27 -18.89 5.54
CA LEU A 234 -3.20 -20.01 5.56
C LEU A 234 -4.44 -19.71 6.41
N ARG A 235 -4.25 -19.18 7.62
CA ARG A 235 -5.38 -18.85 8.51
C ARG A 235 -6.16 -17.63 8.02
N SER A 236 -5.48 -16.63 7.48
CA SER A 236 -6.14 -15.44 6.91
C SER A 236 -7.00 -15.81 5.71
N ARG A 237 -6.51 -16.70 4.84
CA ARG A 237 -7.30 -17.27 3.72
C ARG A 237 -8.55 -17.97 4.24
N ALA A 238 -8.42 -18.83 5.24
CA ALA A 238 -9.56 -19.53 5.83
C ALA A 238 -10.60 -18.58 6.47
N VAL A 239 -10.17 -17.44 7.01
CA VAL A 239 -11.10 -16.38 7.49
C VAL A 239 -11.85 -15.77 6.32
N ILE A 240 -11.16 -15.40 5.26
CA ILE A 240 -11.78 -14.80 4.05
C ILE A 240 -12.71 -15.80 3.35
N ASP A 241 -12.32 -17.05 3.22
CA ASP A 241 -13.16 -18.07 2.57
C ASP A 241 -14.50 -18.22 3.30
N ARG A 242 -14.48 -18.35 4.62
CA ARG A 242 -15.71 -18.41 5.43
C ARG A 242 -16.55 -17.13 5.28
N TRP A 243 -15.89 -15.97 5.28
CA TRP A 243 -16.57 -14.70 5.12
C TRP A 243 -17.20 -14.55 3.73
N LEU A 244 -16.51 -14.94 2.65
CA LEU A 244 -17.05 -14.92 1.29
C LEU A 244 -18.30 -15.79 1.16
N VAL A 245 -18.30 -16.99 1.72
CA VAL A 245 -19.50 -17.85 1.75
C VAL A 245 -20.65 -17.16 2.47
N LYS A 246 -20.38 -16.50 3.60
CA LYS A 246 -21.40 -15.79 4.38
C LYS A 246 -22.01 -14.61 3.61
N VAL A 247 -21.20 -13.83 2.88
CA VAL A 247 -21.66 -12.57 2.26
C VAL A 247 -22.06 -12.71 0.80
N ALA A 248 -21.44 -13.62 0.07
CA ALA A 248 -21.72 -13.84 -1.34
C ALA A 248 -22.52 -15.14 -1.61
N GLY A 249 -22.83 -15.91 -0.58
CA GLY A 249 -23.47 -17.22 -0.72
C GLY A 249 -22.55 -18.23 -1.38
N ALA A 250 -23.09 -19.07 -2.28
CA ALA A 250 -22.26 -20.00 -3.03
C ALA A 250 -21.29 -19.23 -3.94
N VAL A 251 -20.00 -19.47 -3.75
CA VAL A 251 -18.93 -18.93 -4.60
C VAL A 251 -18.48 -19.98 -5.61
N PRO A 252 -18.10 -19.59 -6.85
CA PRO A 252 -17.64 -20.56 -7.85
C PRO A 252 -16.45 -21.37 -7.34
N ALA A 253 -16.44 -22.68 -7.70
CA ALA A 253 -15.29 -23.54 -7.44
C ALA A 253 -14.01 -22.92 -8.02
N GLY A 254 -12.92 -22.97 -7.25
CA GLY A 254 -11.65 -22.35 -7.64
C GLY A 254 -11.53 -20.86 -7.29
N THR A 255 -12.52 -20.24 -6.65
CA THR A 255 -12.33 -18.94 -6.01
C THR A 255 -11.22 -19.01 -4.98
N PHE A 256 -10.23 -18.13 -5.08
CA PHE A 256 -9.05 -18.14 -4.21
C PHE A 256 -8.50 -16.73 -3.98
N ILE A 257 -8.41 -16.31 -2.74
CA ILE A 257 -7.78 -15.03 -2.34
C ILE A 257 -6.43 -15.33 -1.71
N ASP A 258 -5.38 -15.03 -2.44
CA ASP A 258 -4.01 -15.41 -2.06
C ASP A 258 -3.47 -14.61 -0.85
N ASN A 259 -3.32 -13.28 -0.99
CA ASN A 259 -2.56 -12.46 -0.03
C ASN A 259 -3.20 -11.10 0.28
N GLY A 260 -4.43 -10.88 -0.12
CA GLY A 260 -5.19 -9.66 0.13
C GLY A 260 -4.80 -8.43 -0.69
N SER A 261 -3.64 -8.41 -1.35
CA SER A 261 -3.17 -7.25 -2.10
C SER A 261 -3.59 -7.22 -3.57
N GLY A 262 -3.97 -8.36 -4.14
CA GLY A 262 -4.20 -8.51 -5.58
C GLY A 262 -2.89 -8.58 -6.41
N LEU A 263 -1.73 -8.33 -5.82
CA LEU A 263 -0.44 -8.57 -6.47
C LEU A 263 -0.11 -10.06 -6.37
N SER A 264 -0.82 -10.85 -7.14
CA SER A 264 -0.78 -12.30 -7.13
C SER A 264 -1.21 -12.86 -8.49
N ARG A 265 -0.62 -13.98 -8.89
CA ARG A 265 -0.99 -14.76 -10.06
C ARG A 265 -2.03 -15.83 -9.73
N GLU A 266 -2.21 -16.13 -8.43
CA GLU A 266 -3.05 -17.19 -7.92
C GLU A 266 -4.46 -16.75 -7.55
N THR A 267 -4.65 -15.46 -7.22
CA THR A 267 -5.96 -14.90 -6.85
C THR A 267 -6.96 -15.07 -8.00
N LYS A 268 -8.09 -15.69 -7.69
CA LYS A 268 -9.20 -15.94 -8.62
C LYS A 268 -10.52 -15.57 -7.96
N ILE A 269 -11.28 -14.70 -8.60
CA ILE A 269 -12.62 -14.29 -8.14
C ILE A 269 -13.46 -13.91 -9.36
N SER A 270 -14.75 -14.27 -9.36
CA SER A 270 -15.68 -13.88 -10.42
C SER A 270 -16.17 -12.44 -10.24
N ALA A 271 -16.56 -11.79 -11.35
CA ALA A 271 -17.19 -10.47 -11.30
C ALA A 271 -18.49 -10.49 -10.50
N GLU A 272 -19.26 -11.60 -10.57
CA GLU A 272 -20.49 -11.77 -9.80
C GLU A 272 -20.19 -11.82 -8.29
N THR A 273 -19.22 -12.62 -7.85
CA THR A 273 -18.81 -12.68 -6.43
C THR A 273 -18.38 -11.32 -5.93
N MET A 274 -17.58 -10.59 -6.72
CA MET A 274 -17.17 -9.23 -6.38
C MET A 274 -18.37 -8.26 -6.30
N GLY A 275 -19.34 -8.39 -7.19
CA GLY A 275 -20.59 -7.61 -7.16
C GLY A 275 -21.40 -7.87 -5.88
N ARG A 276 -21.49 -9.11 -5.43
CA ARG A 276 -22.15 -9.48 -4.17
C ARG A 276 -21.43 -8.91 -2.96
N VAL A 277 -20.07 -8.93 -2.96
CA VAL A 277 -19.25 -8.30 -1.92
C VAL A 277 -19.49 -6.77 -1.88
N LEU A 278 -19.57 -6.09 -3.03
CA LEU A 278 -19.89 -4.67 -3.10
C LEU A 278 -21.30 -4.39 -2.57
N ASN A 279 -22.29 -5.20 -2.94
CA ASN A 279 -23.66 -5.05 -2.44
C ASN A 279 -23.73 -5.27 -0.92
N TYR A 280 -22.99 -6.24 -0.37
CA TYR A 280 -22.89 -6.42 1.07
C TYR A 280 -22.27 -5.18 1.74
N GLY A 281 -21.16 -4.66 1.21
CA GLY A 281 -20.52 -3.46 1.71
C GLY A 281 -21.45 -2.24 1.70
N PHE A 282 -22.23 -2.08 0.62
CA PHE A 282 -23.21 -1.00 0.48
C PHE A 282 -24.33 -1.06 1.52
N ASN A 283 -24.79 -2.26 1.88
CA ASN A 283 -25.87 -2.46 2.85
C ASN A 283 -25.37 -2.62 4.30
N SER A 284 -24.07 -2.48 4.52
CA SER A 284 -23.45 -2.56 5.85
C SER A 284 -23.43 -1.18 6.55
N TYR A 285 -23.30 -1.19 7.88
CA TYR A 285 -23.14 0.04 8.67
C TYR A 285 -21.82 0.77 8.41
N VAL A 286 -20.81 0.11 7.80
CA VAL A 286 -19.54 0.72 7.41
C VAL A 286 -19.54 1.24 5.96
N MET A 287 -20.70 1.32 5.32
CA MET A 287 -20.83 1.78 3.93
C MET A 287 -20.17 3.14 3.68
N PRO A 288 -20.40 4.17 4.53
CA PRO A 288 -19.82 5.50 4.28
C PRO A 288 -18.30 5.48 4.20
N GLU A 289 -17.65 4.83 5.18
CA GLU A 289 -16.19 4.71 5.24
C GLU A 289 -15.64 3.85 4.09
N PHE A 290 -16.34 2.76 3.77
CA PHE A 290 -15.93 1.89 2.68
C PHE A 290 -16.02 2.61 1.33
N MET A 291 -17.13 3.30 1.04
CA MET A 291 -17.28 4.04 -0.21
C MET A 291 -16.29 5.21 -0.28
N ALA A 292 -16.11 5.97 0.81
CA ALA A 292 -15.16 7.08 0.88
C ALA A 292 -13.71 6.62 0.70
N SER A 293 -13.38 5.38 1.09
CA SER A 293 -12.05 4.80 0.89
C SER A 293 -11.69 4.58 -0.58
N LEU A 294 -12.69 4.36 -1.45
CA LEU A 294 -12.46 4.10 -2.88
C LEU A 294 -12.01 5.39 -3.60
N PRO A 295 -11.08 5.30 -4.59
CA PRO A 295 -10.72 6.42 -5.44
C PRO A 295 -11.92 7.02 -6.16
N SER A 296 -12.06 8.35 -6.07
CA SER A 296 -13.10 9.11 -6.77
C SER A 296 -12.62 9.56 -8.17
N ALA A 297 -13.39 9.26 -9.20
CA ALA A 297 -13.03 9.60 -10.57
C ALA A 297 -12.87 11.12 -10.76
N GLY A 298 -11.72 11.52 -11.34
CA GLY A 298 -11.36 12.91 -11.57
C GLY A 298 -10.80 13.67 -10.36
N PHE A 299 -10.91 13.11 -9.13
CA PHE A 299 -10.53 13.86 -7.91
C PHE A 299 -9.30 13.30 -7.21
N ASP A 300 -9.26 12.01 -6.92
CA ASP A 300 -8.20 11.48 -6.06
C ASP A 300 -7.69 10.07 -6.43
N GLY A 301 -6.67 9.64 -5.71
CA GLY A 301 -6.08 8.33 -5.79
C GLY A 301 -5.69 7.92 -7.21
N THR A 302 -5.86 6.64 -7.54
CA THR A 302 -5.56 6.09 -8.86
C THR A 302 -6.52 6.56 -9.96
N MET A 303 -7.61 7.23 -9.59
CA MET A 303 -8.62 7.76 -10.51
C MET A 303 -8.48 9.26 -10.79
N LYS A 304 -7.56 9.99 -10.12
CA LYS A 304 -7.39 11.44 -10.22
C LYS A 304 -7.27 11.97 -11.66
N LYS A 305 -6.60 11.24 -12.54
CA LYS A 305 -6.35 11.62 -13.94
C LYS A 305 -7.32 10.97 -14.93
N ARG A 306 -8.48 10.50 -14.47
CA ARG A 306 -9.50 9.85 -15.31
C ARG A 306 -10.73 10.74 -15.38
N GLY A 307 -10.94 11.40 -16.54
CA GLY A 307 -11.96 12.43 -16.71
C GLY A 307 -13.37 11.94 -16.97
N LEU A 308 -13.59 10.64 -17.25
CA LEU A 308 -14.94 10.10 -17.45
C LEU A 308 -15.58 9.72 -16.10
N ALA A 309 -16.91 9.91 -16.01
CA ALA A 309 -17.68 9.71 -14.77
C ALA A 309 -17.13 10.51 -13.56
N THR A 310 -16.59 11.72 -13.80
CA THR A 310 -16.04 12.60 -12.78
C THR A 310 -17.04 12.87 -11.67
N GLY A 311 -16.66 12.62 -10.42
CA GLY A 311 -17.48 12.77 -9.24
C GLY A 311 -18.58 11.71 -9.06
N SER A 312 -18.94 10.97 -10.11
CA SER A 312 -20.00 9.96 -10.06
C SER A 312 -19.52 8.58 -9.70
N ALA A 313 -18.23 8.28 -9.89
CA ALA A 313 -17.66 6.95 -9.66
C ALA A 313 -16.67 6.92 -8.50
N HIS A 314 -16.88 5.97 -7.57
CA HIS A 314 -16.01 5.60 -6.49
C HIS A 314 -15.53 4.16 -6.71
N VAL A 315 -14.31 3.98 -7.24
CA VAL A 315 -13.90 2.67 -7.76
C VAL A 315 -12.43 2.37 -7.48
N LYS A 316 -12.15 1.10 -7.17
CA LYS A 316 -10.79 0.56 -7.06
C LYS A 316 -10.35 -0.03 -8.39
N THR A 317 -9.12 0.27 -8.80
CA THR A 317 -8.48 -0.29 -10.00
C THR A 317 -7.55 -1.45 -9.65
N GLY A 318 -7.45 -2.44 -10.53
CA GLY A 318 -6.45 -3.50 -10.50
C GLY A 318 -5.66 -3.56 -11.82
N LEU A 319 -4.34 -3.74 -11.70
CA LEU A 319 -3.43 -3.79 -12.85
C LEU A 319 -2.24 -4.70 -12.55
N ILE A 320 -2.19 -5.83 -13.25
CA ILE A 320 -0.99 -6.66 -13.37
C ILE A 320 -0.80 -7.03 -14.85
N ARG A 321 0.29 -7.73 -15.20
CA ARG A 321 0.44 -8.24 -16.57
C ARG A 321 -0.78 -9.10 -16.92
N ASP A 322 -1.36 -8.87 -18.09
CA ASP A 322 -2.48 -9.65 -18.66
C ASP A 322 -3.81 -9.55 -17.87
N VAL A 323 -3.92 -8.68 -16.85
CA VAL A 323 -5.18 -8.45 -16.12
C VAL A 323 -5.40 -6.97 -15.87
N ARG A 324 -6.63 -6.53 -16.14
CA ARG A 324 -7.15 -5.19 -15.78
C ARG A 324 -8.49 -5.34 -15.11
N SER A 325 -8.71 -4.61 -14.06
CA SER A 325 -10.00 -4.61 -13.37
C SER A 325 -10.36 -3.26 -12.80
N ILE A 326 -11.65 -3.06 -12.64
CA ILE A 326 -12.22 -1.95 -11.89
C ILE A 326 -13.47 -2.44 -11.17
N ALA A 327 -13.63 -2.06 -9.90
CA ALA A 327 -14.79 -2.45 -9.10
C ALA A 327 -15.14 -1.35 -8.11
N GLY A 328 -16.42 -1.12 -7.87
CA GLY A 328 -16.92 -0.11 -6.93
C GLY A 328 -18.33 0.37 -7.29
N TYR A 329 -18.59 1.65 -7.04
CA TYR A 329 -19.92 2.24 -7.15
C TYR A 329 -19.95 3.40 -8.13
N VAL A 330 -21.07 3.51 -8.85
CA VAL A 330 -21.37 4.65 -9.74
C VAL A 330 -22.74 5.18 -9.39
N THR A 331 -22.85 6.50 -9.21
CA THR A 331 -24.14 7.19 -9.08
C THR A 331 -24.54 7.72 -10.45
N ASP A 332 -25.75 7.38 -10.92
CA ASP A 332 -26.28 7.84 -12.20
C ASP A 332 -26.94 9.21 -12.12
N VAL A 333 -27.34 9.76 -13.27
CA VAL A 333 -28.02 11.06 -13.41
C VAL A 333 -29.35 11.12 -12.67
N ASN A 334 -29.92 9.99 -12.27
CA ASN A 334 -31.16 9.88 -11.50
C ASN A 334 -30.89 9.63 -10.00
N ALA A 335 -29.68 9.87 -9.51
CA ALA A 335 -29.21 9.64 -8.15
C ALA A 335 -29.25 8.15 -7.69
N ARG A 336 -29.38 7.20 -8.60
CA ARG A 336 -29.31 5.77 -8.30
C ARG A 336 -27.88 5.30 -8.26
N ARG A 337 -27.60 4.38 -7.33
CA ARG A 337 -26.26 3.80 -7.18
C ARG A 337 -26.20 2.39 -7.76
N TRP A 338 -25.14 2.12 -8.49
CA TRP A 338 -24.86 0.86 -9.17
C TRP A 338 -23.55 0.29 -8.68
N SER A 339 -23.53 -0.99 -8.34
CA SER A 339 -22.28 -1.75 -8.21
C SER A 339 -21.76 -2.09 -9.59
N VAL A 340 -20.54 -1.69 -9.88
CA VAL A 340 -19.90 -1.93 -11.18
C VAL A 340 -18.65 -2.76 -10.99
N VAL A 341 -18.54 -3.86 -11.75
CA VAL A 341 -17.35 -4.72 -11.79
C VAL A 341 -17.00 -4.99 -13.23
N VAL A 342 -15.77 -4.64 -13.61
CA VAL A 342 -15.19 -4.95 -14.92
C VAL A 342 -13.89 -5.70 -14.69
N MET A 343 -13.77 -6.89 -15.26
CA MET A 343 -12.57 -7.72 -15.22
C MET A 343 -12.20 -8.16 -16.62
N MET A 344 -10.98 -7.86 -17.02
CA MET A 344 -10.43 -8.21 -18.33
C MET A 344 -9.15 -9.01 -18.16
N ASN A 345 -9.07 -10.16 -18.83
CA ASN A 345 -7.91 -11.03 -18.85
C ASN A 345 -7.49 -11.26 -20.31
N GLY A 346 -6.21 -11.08 -20.62
CA GLY A 346 -5.71 -11.31 -21.99
C GLY A 346 -4.30 -10.76 -22.19
N LYS A 347 -3.60 -11.30 -23.18
CA LYS A 347 -2.21 -10.91 -23.50
C LYS A 347 -2.06 -9.49 -24.08
N ARG A 348 -3.12 -8.96 -24.71
CA ARG A 348 -3.17 -7.60 -25.29
C ARG A 348 -4.43 -6.93 -24.77
N LEU A 349 -4.26 -5.96 -23.91
CA LEU A 349 -5.33 -5.18 -23.31
C LEU A 349 -5.20 -3.71 -23.75
N ASP A 350 -4.95 -3.50 -25.05
CA ASP A 350 -4.92 -2.18 -25.67
C ASP A 350 -6.32 -1.58 -25.62
N GLY A 351 -6.45 -0.35 -25.11
CA GLY A 351 -7.75 0.30 -24.91
C GLY A 351 -8.51 -0.10 -23.63
N ASP A 352 -7.94 -0.96 -22.79
CA ASP A 352 -8.52 -1.40 -21.52
C ASP A 352 -8.99 -0.25 -20.62
N ARG A 353 -8.17 0.81 -20.55
CA ARG A 353 -8.49 2.02 -19.79
C ARG A 353 -9.69 2.75 -20.35
N LEU A 354 -9.76 2.89 -21.68
CA LEU A 354 -10.88 3.56 -22.35
C LEU A 354 -12.17 2.77 -22.18
N PHE A 355 -12.11 1.44 -22.35
CA PHE A 355 -13.27 0.57 -22.15
C PHE A 355 -13.82 0.68 -20.73
N SER A 356 -12.96 0.54 -19.72
CA SER A 356 -13.38 0.65 -18.32
C SER A 356 -14.00 2.00 -18.02
N GLN A 357 -13.44 3.09 -18.53
CA GLN A 357 -13.98 4.44 -18.35
C GLN A 357 -15.29 4.64 -19.11
N ALA A 358 -15.43 4.08 -20.31
CA ALA A 358 -16.68 4.12 -21.07
C ALA A 358 -17.83 3.40 -20.33
N VAL A 359 -17.55 2.26 -19.71
CA VAL A 359 -18.54 1.55 -18.86
C VAL A 359 -18.99 2.42 -17.70
N LEU A 360 -18.04 3.06 -16.97
CA LEU A 360 -18.39 3.97 -15.87
C LEU A 360 -19.23 5.16 -16.35
N GLN A 361 -18.86 5.77 -17.46
CA GLN A 361 -19.58 6.90 -18.06
C GLN A 361 -20.98 6.48 -18.50
N TRP A 362 -21.11 5.34 -19.16
CA TRP A 362 -22.41 4.79 -19.56
C TRP A 362 -23.32 4.56 -18.36
N CYS A 363 -22.80 3.98 -17.29
CA CYS A 363 -23.51 3.82 -16.02
C CYS A 363 -23.95 5.17 -15.45
N ALA A 364 -23.06 6.14 -15.37
CA ALA A 364 -23.33 7.47 -14.83
C ALA A 364 -24.42 8.22 -15.62
N GLN A 365 -24.50 7.98 -16.92
CA GLN A 365 -25.53 8.55 -17.81
C GLN A 365 -26.87 7.81 -17.79
N GLY A 366 -27.06 6.83 -16.92
CA GLY A 366 -28.32 6.09 -16.78
C GLY A 366 -28.46 4.86 -17.69
N GLY A 367 -27.42 4.46 -18.41
CA GLY A 367 -27.42 3.29 -19.29
C GLY A 367 -27.74 1.99 -18.56
N ALA A 368 -27.24 1.81 -17.34
CA ALA A 368 -27.57 0.65 -16.49
C ALA A 368 -29.04 0.58 -16.16
N GLN A 369 -29.72 1.71 -15.90
CA GLN A 369 -31.17 1.76 -15.66
C GLN A 369 -31.96 1.36 -16.91
N ALA A 370 -31.56 1.83 -18.07
CA ALA A 370 -32.22 1.46 -19.32
C ALA A 370 -32.14 -0.06 -19.58
N LEU A 371 -30.99 -0.67 -19.32
CA LEU A 371 -30.82 -2.11 -19.44
C LEU A 371 -31.66 -2.88 -18.42
N TRP A 372 -31.68 -2.43 -17.17
CA TRP A 372 -32.49 -3.04 -16.09
C TRP A 372 -33.97 -3.03 -16.41
N ASN A 373 -34.52 -1.90 -16.88
CA ASN A 373 -35.91 -1.76 -17.29
C ASN A 373 -36.25 -2.70 -18.45
N LYS A 374 -35.37 -2.83 -19.44
CA LYS A 374 -35.56 -3.74 -20.57
C LYS A 374 -35.63 -5.22 -20.14
N GLN A 375 -34.79 -5.64 -19.19
CA GLN A 375 -34.80 -7.00 -18.67
C GLN A 375 -36.09 -7.31 -17.88
N ARG A 376 -36.60 -6.37 -17.09
CA ARG A 376 -37.86 -6.55 -16.33
C ARG A 376 -39.08 -6.60 -17.24
N ASN A 377 -39.11 -5.78 -18.26
CA ASN A 377 -40.25 -5.69 -19.19
C ASN A 377 -40.22 -6.81 -20.27
N GLY A 378 -39.04 -7.37 -20.59
CA GLY A 378 -38.90 -8.50 -21.52
C GLY A 378 -39.16 -9.87 -20.93
N GLY A 379 -39.26 -9.98 -19.58
CA GLY A 379 -39.60 -11.24 -18.86
C GLY A 379 -41.09 -11.55 -18.78
N THR A 380 -41.95 -10.68 -19.26
CA THR A 380 -43.44 -10.89 -19.27
C THR A 380 -44.01 -11.34 -20.61
N ALA A 381 -43.12 -11.63 -21.60
CA ALA A 381 -43.55 -12.20 -22.90
C ALA A 381 -42.95 -13.60 -23.07
N ARG A 382 -43.46 -14.59 -22.31
CA ARG A 382 -43.50 -16.02 -22.64
C ARG A 382 -44.57 -16.72 -21.77
#